data_d76178131766176a1b99e56983bc15b5
#
_entry.id   d76178131766176a1b99e56983bc15b5
#
_cell.length_a   1.000
_cell.length_b   1.000
_cell.length_c   1.000
_cell.angle_alpha   90.00
_cell.angle_beta   90.00
_cell.angle_gamma   90.00
#
_symmetry.space_group_name_H-M   'P 1'
#
loop_
_entity.id
_entity.type
_entity.pdbx_description
1 polymer ?
#
loop_
_entity_poly.entity_id
_entity_poly.type
_entity_poly.pdbx_seq_one_letter_code
_entity_poly.pdbx_strand_id
1 'polypeptide(L)'
;LTMRSIYMDYYNQLNKIEGNASRYVPVYELYDSNRSFEPLVQNYFEQYLGQFPAQVFDKINENFIRCSFYELVSRYLSHCYTFAIEQNNSVGRSDFEMIGIPGTDYYTDDRVVEFKYYRSKDADRMLALTEPLVEHVEQVKGYAADTKRKFPNYHVRSYIVYICANKGWKCWEV
;
A
#
# COMPACT_ATOMS: atom_id res chain seq x y z
N LEU A 1 -12.65 -24.18 5.10
CA LEU A 1 -12.86 -22.84 5.65
C LEU A 1 -11.99 -22.69 6.89
N THR A 2 -10.97 -21.89 6.82
CA THR A 2 -10.12 -21.59 7.97
C THR A 2 -10.85 -20.61 8.89
N MET A 3 -10.59 -20.66 10.19
CA MET A 3 -11.09 -19.69 11.18
C MET A 3 -10.88 -18.25 10.72
N ARG A 4 -9.81 -18.02 9.98
CA ARG A 4 -9.48 -16.73 9.39
C ARG A 4 -10.50 -16.24 8.37
N SER A 5 -10.94 -17.10 7.43
CA SER A 5 -11.98 -16.72 6.46
C SER A 5 -13.27 -16.30 7.15
N ILE A 6 -13.66 -17.05 8.19
CA ILE A 6 -14.86 -16.74 9.01
C ILE A 6 -14.70 -15.38 9.70
N TYR A 7 -13.51 -15.11 10.27
CA TYR A 7 -13.24 -13.85 10.96
C TYR A 7 -13.27 -12.65 10.00
N MET A 8 -12.78 -12.83 8.78
CA MET A 8 -12.75 -11.80 7.78
C MET A 8 -14.14 -11.51 7.20
N ASP A 9 -14.93 -12.54 6.95
CA ASP A 9 -16.33 -12.36 6.52
C ASP A 9 -17.15 -11.64 7.60
N TYR A 10 -16.95 -12.01 8.86
CA TYR A 10 -17.61 -11.34 9.99
C TYR A 10 -17.16 -9.87 10.11
N TYR A 11 -15.87 -9.60 9.97
CA TYR A 11 -15.32 -8.24 10.02
C TYR A 11 -15.82 -7.37 8.88
N ASN A 12 -15.91 -7.92 7.68
CA ASN A 12 -16.44 -7.23 6.51
C ASN A 12 -17.93 -6.90 6.71
N GLN A 13 -18.72 -7.81 7.27
CA GLN A 13 -20.12 -7.57 7.60
C GLN A 13 -20.28 -6.45 8.63
N LEU A 14 -19.47 -6.43 9.68
CA LEU A 14 -19.50 -5.37 10.69
C LEU A 14 -19.20 -3.98 10.12
N ASN A 15 -18.27 -3.90 9.17
CA ASN A 15 -17.89 -2.65 8.54
C ASN A 15 -18.74 -2.29 7.32
N LYS A 16 -19.81 -3.06 7.03
CA LYS A 16 -20.66 -2.89 5.83
C LYS A 16 -19.86 -2.86 4.53
N ILE A 17 -18.73 -3.56 4.50
CA ILE A 17 -17.92 -3.73 3.29
C ILE A 17 -18.66 -4.78 2.46
N GLU A 18 -19.26 -4.36 1.36
CA GLU A 18 -19.88 -5.29 0.42
C GLU A 18 -18.80 -6.17 -0.20
N GLY A 19 -18.93 -7.46 -0.01
CA GLY A 19 -18.05 -8.48 -0.58
C GLY A 19 -17.69 -9.54 0.44
N ASN A 20 -17.66 -10.77 -0.02
CA ASN A 20 -17.15 -11.90 0.74
C ASN A 20 -15.61 -11.88 0.72
N ALA A 21 -14.98 -12.72 1.53
CA ALA A 21 -13.51 -12.84 1.55
C ALA A 21 -12.90 -13.12 0.16
N SER A 22 -13.66 -13.73 -0.75
CA SER A 22 -13.22 -13.99 -2.13
C SER A 22 -12.96 -12.71 -2.94
N ARG A 23 -13.55 -11.57 -2.58
CA ARG A 23 -13.27 -10.28 -3.23
C ARG A 23 -11.84 -9.80 -3.00
N TYR A 24 -11.20 -10.30 -1.95
CA TYR A 24 -9.82 -9.95 -1.59
C TYR A 24 -8.83 -11.10 -1.86
N VAL A 25 -9.28 -12.13 -2.57
CA VAL A 25 -8.41 -13.23 -3.01
C VAL A 25 -7.14 -12.71 -3.69
N PRO A 26 -7.18 -11.69 -4.56
CA PRO A 26 -5.96 -11.12 -5.15
C PRO A 26 -4.94 -10.63 -4.13
N VAL A 27 -5.38 -10.17 -2.95
CA VAL A 27 -4.47 -9.77 -1.88
C VAL A 27 -3.68 -10.96 -1.32
N TYR A 28 -4.27 -12.14 -1.27
CA TYR A 28 -3.60 -13.36 -0.84
C TYR A 28 -2.75 -13.97 -1.97
N GLU A 29 -3.30 -14.08 -3.17
CA GLU A 29 -2.64 -14.66 -4.34
C GLU A 29 -1.39 -13.85 -4.72
N LEU A 30 -1.42 -12.56 -4.48
CA LEU A 30 -0.29 -11.68 -4.66
C LEU A 30 0.97 -12.17 -3.96
N TYR A 31 0.83 -12.69 -2.75
CA TYR A 31 1.94 -13.13 -1.92
C TYR A 31 2.36 -14.55 -2.18
N ASP A 32 1.48 -15.35 -2.73
CA ASP A 32 1.78 -16.75 -3.04
C ASP A 32 2.53 -16.91 -4.37
N SER A 33 2.32 -16.00 -5.34
CA SER A 33 2.89 -16.18 -6.69
C SER A 33 4.12 -15.34 -6.99
N ASN A 34 4.05 -14.02 -6.90
CA ASN A 34 5.15 -13.15 -7.36
C ASN A 34 5.51 -12.00 -6.42
N ARG A 35 4.76 -11.82 -5.32
CA ARG A 35 4.94 -10.72 -4.35
C ARG A 35 4.96 -9.32 -4.99
N SER A 36 4.20 -9.11 -6.06
CA SER A 36 4.07 -7.82 -6.70
C SER A 36 3.24 -6.86 -5.86
N PHE A 37 3.65 -5.59 -5.80
CA PHE A 37 2.95 -4.56 -5.02
C PHE A 37 1.79 -3.93 -5.78
N GLU A 38 1.89 -3.86 -7.10
CA GLU A 38 0.91 -3.22 -7.97
C GLU A 38 -0.53 -3.74 -7.80
N PRO A 39 -0.79 -5.06 -7.72
CA PRO A 39 -2.14 -5.57 -7.47
C PRO A 39 -2.73 -5.17 -6.11
N LEU A 40 -1.90 -4.90 -5.09
CA LEU A 40 -2.40 -4.33 -3.83
C LEU A 40 -2.94 -2.91 -4.03
N VAL A 41 -2.22 -2.10 -4.78
CA VAL A 41 -2.62 -0.73 -5.09
C VAL A 41 -3.88 -0.74 -5.95
N GLN A 42 -3.95 -1.61 -6.96
CA GLN A 42 -5.13 -1.79 -7.80
C GLN A 42 -6.36 -2.16 -6.95
N ASN A 43 -6.23 -3.18 -6.11
CA ASN A 43 -7.32 -3.62 -5.23
C ASN A 43 -7.76 -2.51 -4.27
N TYR A 44 -6.82 -1.78 -3.68
CA TYR A 44 -7.10 -0.64 -2.83
C TYR A 44 -7.88 0.45 -3.59
N PHE A 45 -7.43 0.81 -4.79
CA PHE A 45 -8.10 1.83 -5.58
C PHE A 45 -9.50 1.41 -6.02
N GLU A 46 -9.63 0.23 -6.61
CA GLU A 46 -10.88 -0.23 -7.20
C GLU A 46 -11.91 -0.67 -6.16
N GLN A 47 -11.48 -1.40 -5.13
CA GLN A 47 -12.40 -2.02 -4.17
C GLN A 47 -12.60 -1.17 -2.91
N TYR A 48 -11.58 -0.50 -2.42
CA TYR A 48 -11.70 0.32 -1.21
C TYR A 48 -12.08 1.76 -1.55
N LEU A 49 -11.26 2.49 -2.31
CA LEU A 49 -11.55 3.87 -2.68
C LEU A 49 -12.78 3.98 -3.60
N GLY A 50 -13.01 3.01 -4.46
CA GLY A 50 -14.17 2.96 -5.36
C GLY A 50 -15.54 2.94 -4.66
N GLN A 51 -15.58 2.71 -3.34
CA GLN A 51 -16.80 2.78 -2.54
C GLN A 51 -17.22 4.23 -2.23
N PHE A 52 -16.31 5.18 -2.33
CA PHE A 52 -16.58 6.57 -1.97
C PHE A 52 -17.14 7.37 -3.15
N PRO A 53 -18.13 8.23 -2.90
CA PRO A 53 -18.61 9.15 -3.92
C PRO A 53 -17.53 10.19 -4.28
N ALA A 54 -17.60 10.72 -5.50
CA ALA A 54 -16.59 11.62 -6.05
C ALA A 54 -16.26 12.83 -5.15
N GLN A 55 -17.25 13.36 -4.43
CA GLN A 55 -17.07 14.52 -3.54
C GLN A 55 -16.12 14.25 -2.36
N VAL A 56 -15.92 12.99 -1.98
CA VAL A 56 -14.99 12.62 -0.91
C VAL A 56 -13.55 12.93 -1.33
N PHE A 57 -13.24 12.71 -2.61
CA PHE A 57 -11.89 12.93 -3.16
C PHE A 57 -11.44 14.39 -3.14
N ASP A 58 -12.35 15.34 -3.01
CA ASP A 58 -11.99 16.76 -2.84
C ASP A 58 -11.56 17.10 -1.40
N LYS A 59 -11.91 16.23 -0.43
CA LYS A 59 -11.71 16.45 1.01
C LYS A 59 -10.58 15.61 1.60
N ILE A 60 -10.26 14.48 1.01
CA ILE A 60 -9.17 13.62 1.47
C ILE A 60 -7.79 14.19 1.09
N ASN A 61 -6.78 13.64 1.72
CA ASN A 61 -5.38 14.03 1.52
C ASN A 61 -4.48 12.79 1.56
N GLU A 62 -3.19 13.01 1.39
CA GLU A 62 -2.17 11.95 1.41
C GLU A 62 -2.19 11.13 2.71
N ASN A 63 -2.42 11.79 3.85
CA ASN A 63 -2.51 11.10 5.13
C ASN A 63 -3.69 10.11 5.19
N PHE A 64 -4.85 10.49 4.62
CA PHE A 64 -5.99 9.57 4.49
C PHE A 64 -5.63 8.36 3.64
N ILE A 65 -4.97 8.56 2.49
CA ILE A 65 -4.56 7.47 1.60
C ILE A 65 -3.66 6.49 2.35
N ARG A 66 -2.64 6.99 3.01
CA ARG A 66 -1.67 6.20 3.77
C ARG A 66 -2.33 5.40 4.91
N CYS A 67 -3.13 6.05 5.73
CA CYS A 67 -3.79 5.39 6.86
C CYS A 67 -4.84 4.36 6.41
N SER A 68 -5.62 4.66 5.37
CA SER A 68 -6.64 3.73 4.87
C SER A 68 -6.04 2.56 4.10
N PHE A 69 -4.92 2.77 3.40
CA PHE A 69 -4.17 1.66 2.82
C PHE A 69 -3.61 0.73 3.91
N TYR A 70 -2.99 1.30 4.95
CA TYR A 70 -2.55 0.53 6.11
C TYR A 70 -3.69 -0.29 6.72
N GLU A 71 -4.83 0.33 6.96
CA GLU A 71 -5.98 -0.35 7.55
C GLU A 71 -6.40 -1.55 6.69
N LEU A 72 -6.48 -1.36 5.37
CA LEU A 72 -6.83 -2.42 4.45
C LEU A 72 -5.81 -3.57 4.48
N VAL A 73 -4.53 -3.28 4.26
CA VAL A 73 -3.52 -4.35 4.13
C VAL A 73 -3.24 -5.05 5.45
N SER A 74 -3.30 -4.34 6.58
CA SER A 74 -3.09 -4.95 7.89
C SER A 74 -4.15 -5.99 8.25
N ARG A 75 -5.39 -5.82 7.79
CA ARG A 75 -6.45 -6.82 7.96
C ARG A 75 -6.11 -8.16 7.34
N TYR A 76 -5.46 -8.15 6.17
CA TYR A 76 -5.24 -9.33 5.35
C TYR A 76 -3.85 -9.91 5.46
N LEU A 77 -2.84 -9.10 5.81
CA LEU A 77 -1.43 -9.46 5.74
C LEU A 77 -0.69 -9.40 7.08
N SER A 78 -1.38 -9.13 8.20
CA SER A 78 -0.75 -9.07 9.53
C SER A 78 -0.15 -10.39 10.01
N HIS A 79 -0.41 -11.50 9.34
CA HIS A 79 0.24 -12.78 9.59
C HIS A 79 1.56 -12.96 8.83
N CYS A 80 1.81 -12.11 7.83
CA CYS A 80 3.00 -12.12 6.98
C CYS A 80 3.94 -10.97 7.29
N TYR A 81 3.38 -9.81 7.63
CA TYR A 81 4.09 -8.55 7.80
C TYR A 81 3.70 -7.83 9.07
N THR A 82 4.67 -7.16 9.66
CA THR A 82 4.42 -6.00 10.53
C THR A 82 4.41 -4.75 9.67
N PHE A 83 3.70 -3.73 10.14
CA PHE A 83 3.52 -2.48 9.38
C PHE A 83 4.01 -1.31 10.21
N ALA A 84 4.60 -0.33 9.52
CA ALA A 84 5.00 0.92 10.13
C ALA A 84 4.50 2.08 9.26
N ILE A 85 3.96 3.10 9.92
CA ILE A 85 3.51 4.34 9.28
C ILE A 85 4.36 5.48 9.83
N GLU A 86 4.81 6.37 8.95
CA GLU A 86 5.60 7.55 9.33
C GLU A 86 6.85 7.21 10.16
N GLN A 87 7.65 6.25 9.71
CA GLN A 87 8.89 5.95 10.40
C GLN A 87 9.91 7.08 10.21
N ASN A 88 10.45 7.55 11.33
CA ASN A 88 11.55 8.51 11.30
C ASN A 88 12.82 7.81 10.81
N ASN A 89 13.37 8.30 9.71
CA ASN A 89 14.63 7.87 9.13
C ASN A 89 15.64 9.02 9.18
N SER A 90 16.91 8.76 8.93
CA SER A 90 17.96 9.79 8.93
C SER A 90 17.74 10.86 7.83
N VAL A 91 16.99 10.54 6.79
CA VAL A 91 16.69 11.39 5.63
C VAL A 91 15.30 12.03 5.71
N GLY A 92 14.45 11.61 6.68
CA GLY A 92 13.08 12.10 6.81
C GLY A 92 12.14 11.02 7.36
N ARG A 93 10.90 11.00 6.89
CA ARG A 93 9.89 10.00 7.26
C ARG A 93 9.49 9.20 6.04
N SER A 94 9.58 7.86 6.13
CA SER A 94 8.89 6.99 5.18
C SER A 94 7.38 7.00 5.46
N ASP A 95 6.58 7.01 4.42
CA ASP A 95 5.13 7.02 4.57
C ASP A 95 4.61 5.70 5.10
N PHE A 96 5.13 4.59 4.58
CA PHE A 96 4.62 3.26 4.91
C PHE A 96 5.70 2.20 4.68
N GLU A 97 5.81 1.26 5.61
CA GLU A 97 6.70 0.10 5.48
C GLU A 97 5.93 -1.19 5.80
N MET A 98 6.24 -2.25 5.04
CA MET A 98 5.82 -3.62 5.29
C MET A 98 7.05 -4.46 5.55
N ILE A 99 7.20 -4.98 6.77
CA ILE A 99 8.38 -5.71 7.23
C ILE A 99 8.01 -7.16 7.47
N GLY A 100 8.64 -8.09 6.75
CA GLY A 100 8.35 -9.52 6.85
C GLY A 100 8.59 -10.07 8.25
N ILE A 101 7.65 -10.89 8.74
CA ILE A 101 7.69 -11.44 10.09
C ILE A 101 8.66 -12.62 10.16
N PRO A 102 9.58 -12.67 11.16
CA PRO A 102 10.43 -13.83 11.40
C PRO A 102 9.65 -15.13 11.57
N GLY A 103 10.13 -16.19 10.93
CA GLY A 103 9.48 -17.52 10.98
C GLY A 103 8.37 -17.71 9.95
N THR A 104 8.16 -16.76 9.04
CA THR A 104 7.30 -16.88 7.86
C THR A 104 8.12 -16.92 6.58
N ASP A 105 7.51 -17.31 5.46
CA ASP A 105 8.13 -17.29 4.15
C ASP A 105 8.41 -15.85 3.64
N TYR A 106 7.93 -14.86 4.37
CA TYR A 106 8.07 -13.42 4.08
C TYR A 106 9.19 -12.77 4.90
N TYR A 107 9.87 -13.55 5.74
CA TYR A 107 10.92 -13.08 6.60
C TYR A 107 12.00 -12.36 5.84
N THR A 108 12.52 -11.59 5.55
CA THR A 108 13.48 -10.83 4.74
C THR A 108 12.85 -10.02 3.61
N ASP A 109 11.55 -10.09 3.40
CA ASP A 109 10.87 -9.23 2.43
C ASP A 109 10.46 -7.92 3.12
N ASP A 110 10.98 -6.81 2.63
CA ASP A 110 10.68 -5.49 3.16
C ASP A 110 10.32 -4.53 2.02
N ARG A 111 9.30 -3.71 2.24
CA ARG A 111 8.76 -2.79 1.25
C ARG A 111 8.58 -1.41 1.84
N VAL A 112 9.28 -0.47 1.25
CA VAL A 112 9.20 0.95 1.58
C VAL A 112 8.34 1.64 0.53
N VAL A 113 7.29 2.32 0.94
CA VAL A 113 6.31 2.91 0.03
C VAL A 113 6.16 4.40 0.32
N GLU A 114 6.20 5.19 -0.73
CA GLU A 114 5.89 6.61 -0.72
C GLU A 114 4.56 6.83 -1.42
N PHE A 115 3.58 7.40 -0.73
CA PHE A 115 2.28 7.76 -1.28
C PHE A 115 2.24 9.22 -1.68
N LYS A 116 1.58 9.52 -2.80
CA LYS A 116 1.24 10.88 -3.22
C LYS A 116 -0.22 10.95 -3.62
N TYR A 117 -0.90 11.99 -3.16
CA TYR A 117 -2.28 12.23 -3.49
C TYR A 117 -2.44 13.49 -4.34
N TYR A 118 -3.07 13.34 -5.50
CA TYR A 118 -3.35 14.43 -6.43
C TYR A 118 -4.85 14.64 -6.60
N ARG A 119 -5.30 15.87 -6.44
CA ARG A 119 -6.70 16.26 -6.66
C ARG A 119 -7.05 16.24 -8.14
N SER A 120 -8.35 16.25 -8.43
CA SER A 120 -8.90 16.15 -9.81
C SER A 120 -8.27 17.12 -10.80
N LYS A 121 -7.88 18.32 -10.37
CA LYS A 121 -7.25 19.34 -11.23
C LYS A 121 -5.87 18.93 -11.76
N ASP A 122 -5.12 18.12 -11.01
CA ASP A 122 -3.77 17.66 -11.34
C ASP A 122 -3.75 16.22 -11.83
N ALA A 123 -4.85 15.49 -11.66
CA ALA A 123 -4.92 14.06 -11.86
C ALA A 123 -4.52 13.62 -13.28
N ASP A 124 -5.05 14.28 -14.30
CA ASP A 124 -4.80 13.90 -15.70
C ASP A 124 -3.32 14.07 -16.07
N ARG A 125 -2.70 15.16 -15.59
CA ARG A 125 -1.27 15.42 -15.77
C ARG A 125 -0.41 14.35 -15.09
N MET A 126 -0.78 13.95 -13.88
CA MET A 126 -0.01 12.96 -13.12
C MET A 126 -0.20 11.53 -13.65
N LEU A 127 -1.40 11.21 -14.15
CA LEU A 127 -1.67 9.93 -14.82
C LEU A 127 -0.97 9.78 -16.17
N ALA A 128 -0.65 10.89 -16.84
CA ALA A 128 0.09 10.87 -18.09
C ALA A 128 1.60 10.57 -17.91
N LEU A 129 2.14 10.64 -16.70
CA LEU A 129 3.54 10.36 -16.44
C LEU A 129 3.85 8.87 -16.69
N THR A 130 4.96 8.60 -17.36
CA THR A 130 5.51 7.25 -17.56
C THR A 130 6.44 6.85 -16.42
N GLU A 131 7.04 7.83 -15.75
CA GLU A 131 7.96 7.65 -14.62
C GLU A 131 7.56 8.60 -13.48
N PRO A 132 7.88 8.26 -12.22
CA PRO A 132 7.62 9.14 -11.09
C PRO A 132 8.53 10.37 -11.12
N LEU A 133 8.13 11.41 -10.38
CA LEU A 133 8.95 12.61 -10.23
C LEU A 133 10.27 12.27 -9.51
N VAL A 134 11.38 12.84 -9.98
CA VAL A 134 12.73 12.55 -9.49
C VAL A 134 12.86 12.78 -7.98
N GLU A 135 12.26 13.85 -7.48
CA GLU A 135 12.25 14.17 -6.05
C GLU A 135 11.63 13.07 -5.17
N HIS A 136 10.58 12.40 -5.66
CA HIS A 136 9.96 11.28 -4.93
C HIS A 136 10.82 10.02 -5.01
N VAL A 137 11.51 9.80 -6.13
CA VAL A 137 12.46 8.69 -6.28
C VAL A 137 13.62 8.84 -5.30
N GLU A 138 14.21 10.03 -5.21
CA GLU A 138 15.30 10.32 -4.27
C GLU A 138 14.85 10.13 -2.81
N GLN A 139 13.64 10.59 -2.50
CA GLN A 139 13.06 10.46 -1.17
C GLN A 139 12.91 8.99 -0.77
N VAL A 140 12.23 8.17 -1.56
CA VAL A 140 11.97 6.77 -1.21
C VAL A 140 13.24 5.92 -1.22
N LYS A 141 14.20 6.20 -2.11
CA LYS A 141 15.51 5.53 -2.11
C LYS A 141 16.33 5.86 -0.87
N GLY A 142 16.23 7.09 -0.37
CA GLY A 142 16.84 7.47 0.91
C GLY A 142 16.28 6.63 2.08
N TYR A 143 14.96 6.45 2.13
CA TYR A 143 14.31 5.62 3.15
C TYR A 143 14.68 4.13 3.03
N ALA A 144 14.68 3.60 1.81
CA ALA A 144 15.07 2.22 1.55
C ALA A 144 16.54 1.96 1.96
N ALA A 145 17.44 2.91 1.73
CA ALA A 145 18.83 2.81 2.16
C ALA A 145 18.95 2.79 3.69
N ASP A 146 18.14 3.57 4.42
CA ASP A 146 18.10 3.55 5.88
C ASP A 146 17.56 2.20 6.41
N THR A 147 16.49 1.70 5.82
CA THR A 147 15.94 0.39 6.15
C THR A 147 16.96 -0.71 5.89
N LYS A 148 17.65 -0.67 4.76
CA LYS A 148 18.70 -1.63 4.43
C LYS A 148 19.89 -1.60 5.41
N ARG A 149 20.21 -0.44 5.98
CA ARG A 149 21.25 -0.33 7.03
C ARG A 149 20.78 -0.98 8.34
N LYS A 150 19.50 -0.82 8.70
CA LYS A 150 18.91 -1.43 9.91
C LYS A 150 18.80 -2.95 9.76
N PHE A 151 18.48 -3.42 8.56
CA PHE A 151 18.22 -4.82 8.22
C PHE A 151 19.06 -5.28 7.02
N PRO A 152 20.39 -5.49 7.17
CA PRO A 152 21.30 -5.76 6.03
C PRO A 152 20.94 -7.00 5.21
N ASN A 153 20.31 -7.99 5.84
CA ASN A 153 19.93 -9.25 5.22
C ASN A 153 18.54 -9.22 4.56
N TYR A 154 17.81 -8.09 4.63
CA TYR A 154 16.49 -7.98 4.05
C TYR A 154 16.56 -7.55 2.57
N HIS A 155 15.63 -8.07 1.80
CA HIS A 155 15.37 -7.63 0.43
C HIS A 155 14.43 -6.43 0.47
N VAL A 156 15.03 -5.25 0.54
CA VAL A 156 14.28 -3.99 0.58
C VAL A 156 13.92 -3.59 -0.84
N ARG A 157 12.63 -3.46 -1.11
CA ARG A 157 12.07 -2.94 -2.37
C ARG A 157 11.34 -1.62 -2.10
N SER A 158 11.47 -0.67 -3.00
CA SER A 158 10.88 0.65 -2.86
C SER A 158 9.84 0.92 -3.93
N TYR A 159 8.74 1.54 -3.50
CA TYR A 159 7.60 1.82 -4.36
C TYR A 159 7.14 3.26 -4.22
N ILE A 160 6.71 3.83 -5.32
CA ILE A 160 6.03 5.13 -5.36
C ILE A 160 4.62 4.90 -5.88
N VAL A 161 3.63 5.37 -5.13
CA VAL A 161 2.22 5.23 -5.45
C VAL A 161 1.58 6.60 -5.59
N TYR A 162 1.03 6.90 -6.77
CA TYR A 162 0.21 8.07 -7.00
C TYR A 162 -1.26 7.68 -7.03
N ILE A 163 -2.06 8.30 -6.18
CA ILE A 163 -3.51 8.22 -6.22
C ILE A 163 -4.03 9.56 -6.76
N CYS A 164 -4.69 9.53 -7.90
CA CYS A 164 -5.12 10.70 -8.65
C CYS A 164 -6.64 10.86 -8.56
N ALA A 165 -7.10 11.40 -7.42
CA ALA A 165 -8.51 11.53 -7.09
C ALA A 165 -9.26 10.19 -7.31
N ASN A 166 -10.44 10.23 -7.95
CA ASN A 166 -11.20 9.06 -8.38
C ASN A 166 -10.94 8.66 -9.85
N LYS A 167 -9.91 9.25 -10.48
CA LYS A 167 -9.63 9.05 -11.92
C LYS A 167 -8.69 7.89 -12.19
N GLY A 168 -7.76 7.59 -11.27
CA GLY A 168 -6.80 6.52 -11.48
C GLY A 168 -5.66 6.53 -10.48
N TRP A 169 -4.72 5.65 -10.73
CA TRP A 169 -3.53 5.46 -9.91
C TRP A 169 -2.32 5.08 -10.77
N LYS A 170 -1.14 5.23 -10.19
CA LYS A 170 0.14 4.75 -10.72
C LYS A 170 0.93 4.09 -9.60
N CYS A 171 1.70 3.07 -9.95
CA CYS A 171 2.63 2.41 -9.05
C CYS A 171 3.92 2.09 -9.80
N TRP A 172 5.05 2.43 -9.21
CA TRP A 172 6.37 2.11 -9.77
C TRP A 172 7.25 1.49 -8.68
N GLU A 173 7.94 0.44 -9.04
CA GLU A 173 9.08 -0.07 -8.28
C GLU A 173 10.34 0.70 -8.74
N VAL A 174 11.15 1.25 -7.80
CA VAL A 174 12.24 2.16 -8.08
C VAL A 174 13.54 1.80 -7.34
#